data_824e9428626be3aa084eb68cddd3e50e
#
_entry.id   824e9428626be3aa084eb68cddd3e50e
#
_cell.length_a   1.000
_cell.length_b   1.000
_cell.length_c   1.000
_cell.angle_alpha   90.00
_cell.angle_beta   90.00
_cell.angle_gamma   90.00
#
_symmetry.space_group_name_H-M   'P 1'
#
loop_
_entity.id
_entity.type
_entity.pdbx_description
1 polymer ?
#
loop_
_entity_poly.entity_id
_entity_poly.type
_entity_poly.pdbx_seq_one_letter_code
_entity_poly.pdbx_strand_id
1 'polypeptide(L)'
;MTINYLSSDTDIEAIEAEIKSNGCVVIKDLIDKSKVEQIKSDMVPHLTPTPAKDKFAGRHTKRAGLVIARSPAARELIMHPKVLEVAGKALSHSTNFQLHNAQVLAVGPGAELQPIHRDQWAFDFFPFPSGFDTTLSTMWALTDFMAKNGATRLVPGSHKVNESSLEEALSTSKNLTINFEKETEPAEMKAGSVLFYTGSLYHGAGPNSTESVRIGLTIQYTLGWLRQEENQYVGNPPEVLDELPENLLRLMGYKGAASSLGFYDNLKDTIAAVRPDLEKDFNETL
;
A
#
# COMPACT_ATOMS: atom_id res chain seq x y z
N MET A 1 16.32 0.16 16.25
CA MET A 1 15.01 0.80 16.02
C MET A 1 13.94 -0.25 16.12
N THR A 2 12.72 0.08 16.52
CA THR A 2 11.62 -0.87 16.72
C THR A 2 10.35 -0.31 16.07
N ILE A 3 9.36 -1.17 15.84
CA ILE A 3 8.03 -0.75 15.41
C ILE A 3 7.33 -0.07 16.59
N ASN A 4 6.93 1.18 16.43
CA ASN A 4 6.13 1.89 17.43
C ASN A 4 4.63 1.72 17.17
N TYR A 5 3.85 1.70 18.28
CA TYR A 5 2.41 1.46 18.27
C TYR A 5 1.70 2.66 18.89
N LEU A 6 1.00 3.41 18.07
CA LEU A 6 0.28 4.61 18.47
C LEU A 6 -1.23 4.37 18.56
N SER A 7 -1.91 5.23 19.25
CA SER A 7 -3.37 5.24 19.38
C SER A 7 -4.03 5.84 18.14
N SER A 8 -5.30 5.52 17.88
CA SER A 8 -6.08 6.05 16.76
C SER A 8 -6.31 7.57 16.82
N ASP A 9 -6.22 8.18 18.00
CA ASP A 9 -6.34 9.63 18.22
C ASP A 9 -5.02 10.40 18.07
N THR A 10 -3.89 9.71 17.91
CA THR A 10 -2.56 10.33 17.70
C THR A 10 -2.62 11.33 16.53
N ASP A 11 -2.00 12.49 16.72
CA ASP A 11 -1.89 13.52 15.69
C ASP A 11 -1.00 13.10 14.51
N ILE A 12 -1.15 13.81 13.40
CA ILE A 12 -0.45 13.50 12.16
C ILE A 12 1.05 13.76 12.29
N GLU A 13 1.45 14.77 13.03
CA GLU A 13 2.85 15.16 13.26
C GLU A 13 3.63 14.05 13.96
N ALA A 14 3.02 13.39 14.95
CA ALA A 14 3.65 12.25 15.63
C ALA A 14 3.75 11.03 14.71
N ILE A 15 2.74 10.75 13.88
CA ILE A 15 2.78 9.68 12.90
C ILE A 15 3.88 9.94 11.85
N GLU A 16 3.96 11.16 11.33
CA GLU A 16 5.00 11.59 10.39
C GLU A 16 6.41 11.45 10.98
N ALA A 17 6.60 11.85 12.25
CA ALA A 17 7.87 11.71 12.95
C ALA A 17 8.33 10.25 13.05
N GLU A 18 7.41 9.32 13.31
CA GLU A 18 7.71 7.89 13.34
C GLU A 18 8.10 7.36 11.95
N ILE A 19 7.36 7.74 10.91
CA ILE A 19 7.67 7.34 9.52
C ILE A 19 9.06 7.87 9.12
N LYS A 20 9.38 9.13 9.43
CA LYS A 20 10.72 9.71 9.17
C LYS A 20 11.84 9.04 9.97
N SER A 21 11.55 8.65 11.20
CA SER A 21 12.54 8.03 12.11
C SER A 21 12.76 6.55 11.78
N ASN A 22 11.69 5.77 11.71
CA ASN A 22 11.71 4.31 11.67
C ASN A 22 11.32 3.73 10.31
N GLY A 23 10.73 4.54 9.41
CA GLY A 23 10.17 4.09 8.13
C GLY A 23 8.82 3.41 8.26
N CYS A 24 8.33 3.20 9.48
CA CYS A 24 7.06 2.53 9.75
C CYS A 24 6.47 2.90 11.10
N VAL A 25 5.14 2.70 11.24
CA VAL A 25 4.40 2.85 12.51
C VAL A 25 3.08 2.09 12.43
N VAL A 26 2.61 1.52 13.53
CA VAL A 26 1.28 0.92 13.67
C VAL A 26 0.35 1.89 14.39
N ILE A 27 -0.83 2.14 13.81
CA ILE A 27 -1.93 2.82 14.48
C ILE A 27 -2.96 1.78 14.88
N LYS A 28 -3.20 1.69 16.19
CA LYS A 28 -4.12 0.70 16.76
C LYS A 28 -5.58 1.11 16.56
N ASP A 29 -6.44 0.14 16.24
CA ASP A 29 -7.90 0.25 16.27
C ASP A 29 -8.42 1.49 15.52
N LEU A 30 -7.88 1.76 14.31
CA LEU A 30 -8.28 2.92 13.50
C LEU A 30 -9.67 2.76 12.87
N ILE A 31 -10.11 1.52 12.64
CA ILE A 31 -11.46 1.20 12.19
C ILE A 31 -12.11 0.17 13.12
N ASP A 32 -13.41 0.20 13.20
CA ASP A 32 -14.17 -0.73 14.03
C ASP A 32 -14.34 -2.13 13.38
N LYS A 33 -14.80 -3.08 14.21
CA LYS A 33 -14.99 -4.46 13.77
C LYS A 33 -16.08 -4.59 12.70
N SER A 34 -17.09 -3.74 12.71
CA SER A 34 -18.18 -3.78 11.74
C SER A 34 -17.64 -3.43 10.34
N LYS A 35 -16.78 -2.43 10.23
CA LYS A 35 -16.10 -2.07 8.98
C LYS A 35 -15.18 -3.21 8.48
N VAL A 36 -14.43 -3.84 9.38
CA VAL A 36 -13.60 -5.01 9.06
C VAL A 36 -14.44 -6.13 8.45
N GLU A 37 -15.58 -6.47 9.08
CA GLU A 37 -16.44 -7.56 8.58
C GLU A 37 -17.11 -7.21 7.24
N GLN A 38 -17.51 -5.95 7.02
CA GLN A 38 -18.03 -5.48 5.73
C GLN A 38 -16.99 -5.71 4.61
N ILE A 39 -15.76 -5.25 4.80
CA ILE A 39 -14.69 -5.40 3.82
C ILE A 39 -14.39 -6.89 3.55
N LYS A 40 -14.37 -7.71 4.60
CA LYS A 40 -14.20 -9.17 4.43
C LYS A 40 -15.33 -9.78 3.63
N SER A 41 -16.58 -9.41 3.94
CA SER A 41 -17.76 -9.88 3.21
C SER A 41 -17.69 -9.55 1.73
N ASP A 42 -17.26 -8.32 1.40
CA ASP A 42 -17.14 -7.87 0.01
C ASP A 42 -16.00 -8.59 -0.72
N MET A 43 -14.85 -8.78 -0.09
CA MET A 43 -13.61 -9.12 -0.78
C MET A 43 -13.22 -10.61 -0.72
N VAL A 44 -13.58 -11.33 0.35
CA VAL A 44 -13.20 -12.75 0.51
C VAL A 44 -13.75 -13.64 -0.64
N PRO A 45 -14.96 -13.42 -1.17
CA PRO A 45 -15.45 -14.19 -2.32
C PRO A 45 -14.61 -14.07 -3.59
N HIS A 46 -13.80 -13.01 -3.70
CA HIS A 46 -12.95 -12.73 -4.87
C HIS A 46 -11.51 -13.24 -4.72
N LEU A 47 -11.18 -13.86 -3.59
CA LEU A 47 -9.83 -14.37 -3.35
C LEU A 47 -9.48 -15.51 -4.32
N THR A 48 -8.45 -15.28 -5.13
CA THR A 48 -7.92 -16.29 -6.06
C THR A 48 -6.51 -16.73 -5.64
N PRO A 49 -6.15 -18.01 -5.81
CA PRO A 49 -4.79 -18.47 -5.54
C PRO A 49 -3.76 -17.72 -6.39
N THR A 50 -2.63 -17.39 -5.79
CA THR A 50 -1.48 -16.89 -6.53
C THR A 50 -0.99 -17.97 -7.50
N PRO A 51 -0.56 -17.62 -8.74
CA PRO A 51 -0.01 -18.58 -9.67
C PRO A 51 1.15 -19.38 -9.05
N ALA A 52 1.13 -20.71 -9.19
CA ALA A 52 2.10 -21.62 -8.56
C ALA A 52 3.58 -21.35 -8.94
N LYS A 53 3.83 -20.62 -10.03
CA LYS A 53 5.18 -20.23 -10.47
C LYS A 53 5.70 -18.97 -9.79
N ASP A 54 4.82 -18.21 -9.16
CA ASP A 54 5.20 -16.98 -8.46
C ASP A 54 5.74 -17.31 -7.06
N LYS A 55 7.06 -17.44 -6.98
CA LYS A 55 7.74 -17.70 -5.70
C LYS A 55 7.71 -16.49 -4.77
N PHE A 56 7.55 -15.28 -5.31
CA PHE A 56 7.50 -14.06 -4.52
C PHE A 56 6.17 -13.92 -3.78
N ALA A 57 5.08 -14.21 -4.46
CA ALA A 57 3.75 -14.08 -3.88
C ALA A 57 3.35 -15.23 -2.94
N GLY A 58 4.05 -16.38 -2.98
CA GLY A 58 3.87 -17.52 -2.09
C GLY A 58 2.72 -18.47 -2.48
N ARG A 59 2.93 -19.79 -2.33
CA ARG A 59 1.97 -20.84 -2.79
C ARG A 59 0.65 -20.84 -2.03
N HIS A 60 0.66 -20.50 -0.75
CA HIS A 60 -0.50 -20.55 0.14
C HIS A 60 -1.12 -19.17 0.36
N THR A 61 -0.78 -18.21 -0.50
CA THR A 61 -1.37 -16.87 -0.49
C THR A 61 -2.42 -16.75 -1.58
N LYS A 62 -3.59 -16.21 -1.21
CA LYS A 62 -4.63 -15.80 -2.15
C LYS A 62 -4.72 -14.28 -2.19
N ARG A 63 -5.13 -13.74 -3.33
CA ARG A 63 -5.21 -12.29 -3.55
C ARG A 63 -6.51 -11.89 -4.20
N ALA A 64 -6.99 -10.69 -3.88
CA ALA A 64 -8.12 -10.07 -4.55
C ALA A 64 -7.83 -8.58 -4.75
N GLY A 65 -7.66 -8.16 -6.00
CA GLY A 65 -7.56 -6.76 -6.43
C GLY A 65 -8.92 -6.16 -6.77
N LEU A 66 -8.93 -5.06 -7.52
CA LEU A 66 -10.12 -4.31 -7.93
C LEU A 66 -10.97 -3.87 -6.72
N VAL A 67 -10.30 -3.45 -5.65
CA VAL A 67 -10.93 -3.13 -4.37
C VAL A 67 -11.95 -2.01 -4.54
N ILE A 68 -11.67 -1.00 -5.37
CA ILE A 68 -12.61 0.10 -5.63
C ILE A 68 -13.91 -0.42 -6.23
N ALA A 69 -13.84 -1.31 -7.23
CA ALA A 69 -15.02 -1.85 -7.87
C ALA A 69 -15.82 -2.80 -6.97
N ARG A 70 -15.14 -3.51 -6.06
CA ARG A 70 -15.70 -4.64 -5.31
C ARG A 70 -16.16 -4.32 -3.90
N SER A 71 -15.61 -3.28 -3.25
CA SER A 71 -15.92 -2.97 -1.85
C SER A 71 -16.13 -1.48 -1.61
N PRO A 72 -17.38 -1.00 -1.58
CA PRO A 72 -17.69 0.35 -1.12
C PRO A 72 -17.11 0.65 0.27
N ALA A 73 -17.12 -0.33 1.18
CA ALA A 73 -16.57 -0.18 2.52
C ALA A 73 -15.04 0.07 2.51
N ALA A 74 -14.30 -0.57 1.60
CA ALA A 74 -12.86 -0.36 1.49
C ALA A 74 -12.51 0.99 0.81
N ARG A 75 -13.40 1.57 0.00
CA ARG A 75 -13.21 2.94 -0.53
C ARG A 75 -13.02 3.96 0.58
N GLU A 76 -13.69 3.77 1.72
CA GLU A 76 -13.55 4.65 2.88
C GLU A 76 -12.14 4.58 3.49
N LEU A 77 -11.48 3.41 3.46
CA LEU A 77 -10.11 3.25 3.91
C LEU A 77 -9.11 3.89 2.94
N ILE A 78 -9.35 3.72 1.63
CA ILE A 78 -8.56 4.38 0.57
C ILE A 78 -8.63 5.92 0.73
N MET A 79 -9.80 6.44 1.12
CA MET A 79 -10.06 7.87 1.28
C MET A 79 -9.98 8.33 2.75
N HIS A 80 -9.46 7.50 3.67
CA HIS A 80 -9.43 7.83 5.08
C HIS A 80 -8.63 9.12 5.34
N PRO A 81 -9.20 10.17 5.96
CA PRO A 81 -8.56 11.48 6.06
C PRO A 81 -7.15 11.43 6.66
N LYS A 82 -6.98 10.71 7.78
CA LYS A 82 -5.68 10.52 8.43
C LYS A 82 -4.66 9.86 7.50
N VAL A 83 -5.08 8.89 6.69
CA VAL A 83 -4.19 8.19 5.74
C VAL A 83 -3.76 9.11 4.60
N LEU A 84 -4.71 9.85 4.01
CA LEU A 84 -4.41 10.77 2.91
C LEU A 84 -3.51 11.92 3.36
N GLU A 85 -3.69 12.42 4.59
CA GLU A 85 -2.85 13.48 5.14
C GLU A 85 -1.41 12.97 5.38
N VAL A 86 -1.25 11.79 5.95
CA VAL A 86 0.07 11.15 6.11
C VAL A 86 0.71 10.88 4.75
N ALA A 87 -0.05 10.39 3.77
CA ALA A 87 0.47 10.18 2.41
C ALA A 87 0.90 11.48 1.74
N GLY A 88 0.11 12.55 1.89
CA GLY A 88 0.45 13.88 1.39
C GLY A 88 1.75 14.43 1.97
N LYS A 89 2.00 14.21 3.26
CA LYS A 89 3.26 14.60 3.91
C LYS A 89 4.45 13.74 3.46
N ALA A 90 4.29 12.43 3.44
CA ALA A 90 5.34 11.49 3.04
C ALA A 90 5.76 11.65 1.57
N LEU A 91 4.81 11.98 0.68
CA LEU A 91 5.02 12.13 -0.75
C LEU A 91 5.04 13.61 -1.21
N SER A 92 5.27 14.55 -0.29
CA SER A 92 5.18 16.00 -0.52
C SER A 92 6.21 16.58 -1.48
N HIS A 93 7.21 15.80 -1.87
CA HIS A 93 8.21 16.17 -2.88
C HIS A 93 7.71 15.99 -4.33
N SER A 94 6.46 15.60 -4.51
CA SER A 94 5.75 15.56 -5.80
C SER A 94 4.57 16.53 -5.80
N THR A 95 4.17 17.02 -6.96
CA THR A 95 3.01 17.91 -7.13
C THR A 95 1.74 17.27 -6.54
N ASN A 96 1.57 15.97 -6.74
CA ASN A 96 0.50 15.19 -6.17
C ASN A 96 0.90 13.71 -6.03
N PHE A 97 0.05 12.95 -5.38
CA PHE A 97 0.15 11.49 -5.28
C PHE A 97 -1.14 10.85 -5.77
N GLN A 98 -1.09 9.56 -6.05
CA GLN A 98 -2.20 8.76 -6.54
C GLN A 98 -2.23 7.38 -5.91
N LEU A 99 -3.37 6.69 -5.99
CA LEU A 99 -3.50 5.29 -5.60
C LEU A 99 -2.60 4.43 -6.51
N HIS A 100 -1.70 3.68 -5.90
CA HIS A 100 -0.78 2.78 -6.60
C HIS A 100 -1.34 1.38 -6.76
N ASN A 101 -1.83 0.81 -5.66
CA ASN A 101 -2.37 -0.54 -5.56
C ASN A 101 -3.33 -0.64 -4.39
N ALA A 102 -4.39 -1.44 -4.54
CA ALA A 102 -5.27 -1.82 -3.44
C ALA A 102 -5.62 -3.31 -3.55
N GLN A 103 -5.18 -4.14 -2.59
CA GLN A 103 -5.32 -5.58 -2.70
C GLN A 103 -5.54 -6.25 -1.35
N VAL A 104 -6.51 -7.17 -1.28
CA VAL A 104 -6.66 -8.07 -0.14
C VAL A 104 -5.73 -9.27 -0.30
N LEU A 105 -5.01 -9.57 0.77
CA LEU A 105 -4.03 -10.65 0.87
C LEU A 105 -4.47 -11.63 1.95
N ALA A 106 -4.66 -12.89 1.59
CA ALA A 106 -5.02 -13.97 2.51
C ALA A 106 -3.86 -14.97 2.59
N VAL A 107 -3.11 -14.95 3.69
CA VAL A 107 -1.98 -15.84 3.96
C VAL A 107 -2.49 -17.07 4.69
N GLY A 108 -2.56 -18.18 3.97
CA GLY A 108 -3.11 -19.45 4.48
C GLY A 108 -2.11 -20.27 5.29
N PRO A 109 -2.60 -21.34 5.96
CA PRO A 109 -1.77 -22.31 6.65
C PRO A 109 -0.66 -22.86 5.76
N GLY A 110 0.56 -22.99 6.30
CA GLY A 110 1.71 -23.47 5.57
C GLY A 110 2.35 -22.48 4.59
N ALA A 111 1.89 -21.23 4.56
CA ALA A 111 2.55 -20.20 3.76
C ALA A 111 4.00 -20.02 4.21
N GLU A 112 4.91 -20.04 3.22
CA GLU A 112 6.32 -19.80 3.43
C GLU A 112 6.58 -18.30 3.64
N LEU A 113 7.72 -17.94 4.18
CA LEU A 113 8.14 -16.54 4.29
C LEU A 113 8.29 -15.92 2.89
N GLN A 114 7.89 -14.67 2.75
CA GLN A 114 8.15 -13.88 1.55
C GLN A 114 9.61 -13.38 1.60
N PRO A 115 10.35 -13.39 0.48
CA PRO A 115 11.65 -12.74 0.41
C PRO A 115 11.57 -11.27 0.85
N ILE A 116 12.52 -10.83 1.67
CA ILE A 116 12.58 -9.44 2.11
C ILE A 116 12.89 -8.53 0.92
N HIS A 117 12.11 -7.47 0.76
CA HIS A 117 12.15 -6.58 -0.40
C HIS A 117 11.77 -5.14 -0.03
N ARG A 118 11.86 -4.26 -0.99
CA ARG A 118 11.36 -2.88 -0.98
C ARG A 118 10.27 -2.71 -2.03
N ASP A 119 9.15 -2.11 -1.70
CA ASP A 119 8.05 -1.88 -2.67
C ASP A 119 8.51 -1.01 -3.85
N GLN A 120 9.40 -0.05 -3.61
CA GLN A 120 9.93 0.81 -4.67
C GLN A 120 10.71 0.07 -5.77
N TRP A 121 11.08 -1.19 -5.57
CA TRP A 121 11.70 -2.01 -6.63
C TRP A 121 10.74 -2.33 -7.78
N ALA A 122 9.43 -2.14 -7.60
CA ALA A 122 8.44 -2.20 -8.67
C ALA A 122 8.75 -1.22 -9.82
N PHE A 123 9.52 -0.15 -9.56
CA PHE A 123 9.98 0.81 -10.55
C PHE A 123 11.32 0.41 -11.19
N ASP A 124 11.39 -0.85 -11.65
CA ASP A 124 12.54 -1.41 -12.38
C ASP A 124 13.86 -1.35 -11.59
N PHE A 125 13.77 -1.47 -10.27
CA PHE A 125 14.92 -1.35 -9.37
C PHE A 125 15.69 -0.04 -9.51
N PHE A 126 15.05 1.03 -9.99
CA PHE A 126 15.71 2.32 -10.11
C PHE A 126 16.27 2.77 -8.76
N PRO A 127 17.55 3.18 -8.69
CA PRO A 127 18.19 3.57 -7.43
C PRO A 127 17.77 4.98 -7.03
N PHE A 128 16.58 5.11 -6.45
CA PHE A 128 16.13 6.40 -5.90
C PHE A 128 17.07 6.84 -4.77
N PRO A 129 17.33 8.16 -4.65
CA PRO A 129 18.15 8.68 -3.56
C PRO A 129 17.59 8.30 -2.19
N SER A 130 18.46 8.10 -1.20
CA SER A 130 18.04 7.87 0.18
C SER A 130 17.14 9.03 0.67
N GLY A 131 16.02 8.69 1.29
CA GLY A 131 15.02 9.65 1.74
C GLY A 131 14.07 10.16 0.63
N PHE A 132 14.19 9.62 -0.58
CA PHE A 132 13.23 9.88 -1.65
C PHE A 132 12.22 8.73 -1.71
N ASP A 133 11.12 8.87 -0.97
CA ASP A 133 10.07 7.86 -0.96
C ASP A 133 9.19 7.95 -2.20
N THR A 134 9.10 6.86 -2.96
CA THR A 134 8.23 6.77 -4.14
C THR A 134 6.83 6.32 -3.80
N THR A 135 6.68 5.61 -2.68
CA THR A 135 5.41 5.07 -2.21
C THR A 135 5.29 5.19 -0.69
N LEU A 136 4.05 5.37 -0.24
CA LEU A 136 3.62 5.10 1.12
C LEU A 136 2.60 3.97 1.09
N SER A 137 2.85 2.93 1.85
CA SER A 137 2.01 1.74 1.96
C SER A 137 1.27 1.72 3.30
N THR A 138 0.03 1.25 3.27
CA THR A 138 -0.73 0.88 4.47
C THR A 138 -1.12 -0.58 4.42
N MET A 139 -0.97 -1.30 5.52
CA MET A 139 -1.43 -2.68 5.68
C MET A 139 -2.48 -2.72 6.79
N TRP A 140 -3.74 -2.88 6.41
CA TRP A 140 -4.87 -2.96 7.33
C TRP A 140 -5.10 -4.39 7.78
N ALA A 141 -5.15 -4.62 9.08
CA ALA A 141 -5.44 -5.94 9.63
C ALA A 141 -6.96 -6.22 9.57
N LEU A 142 -7.36 -7.16 8.71
CA LEU A 142 -8.73 -7.67 8.65
C LEU A 142 -8.93 -8.92 9.53
N THR A 143 -7.85 -9.51 10.01
CA THR A 143 -7.76 -10.47 11.13
C THR A 143 -6.64 -10.04 12.03
N ASP A 144 -6.52 -10.61 13.24
CA ASP A 144 -5.34 -10.37 14.07
C ASP A 144 -4.06 -10.81 13.35
N PHE A 145 -3.03 -9.96 13.36
CA PHE A 145 -1.69 -10.27 12.87
C PHE A 145 -0.81 -10.69 14.05
N MET A 146 -0.18 -11.84 13.92
CA MET A 146 0.74 -12.41 14.90
C MET A 146 1.99 -12.93 14.20
N ALA A 147 3.12 -12.95 14.86
CA ALA A 147 4.37 -13.48 14.30
C ALA A 147 4.19 -14.87 13.66
N LYS A 148 3.40 -15.74 14.31
CA LYS A 148 3.16 -17.13 13.87
C LYS A 148 2.16 -17.31 12.73
N ASN A 149 1.33 -16.29 12.40
CA ASN A 149 0.31 -16.40 11.34
C ASN A 149 0.62 -15.57 10.09
N GLY A 150 1.87 -15.12 9.94
CA GLY A 150 2.29 -14.41 8.74
C GLY A 150 2.17 -12.89 8.84
N ALA A 151 2.25 -12.29 10.05
CA ALA A 151 2.36 -10.84 10.19
C ALA A 151 3.46 -10.28 9.29
N THR A 152 3.24 -9.08 8.73
CA THR A 152 4.26 -8.37 7.97
C THR A 152 5.47 -8.13 8.87
N ARG A 153 6.65 -8.48 8.40
CA ARG A 153 7.90 -8.25 9.09
C ARG A 153 8.67 -7.13 8.43
N LEU A 154 9.23 -6.27 9.24
CA LEU A 154 9.92 -5.05 8.79
C LEU A 154 11.31 -4.97 9.41
N VAL A 155 12.17 -4.18 8.77
CA VAL A 155 13.46 -3.76 9.31
C VAL A 155 13.41 -2.26 9.62
N PRO A 156 12.96 -1.85 10.82
CA PRO A 156 12.81 -0.43 11.16
C PRO A 156 14.11 0.34 10.97
N GLY A 157 14.04 1.48 10.27
CA GLY A 157 15.19 2.31 9.95
C GLY A 157 15.90 1.97 8.64
N SER A 158 15.57 0.85 8.01
CA SER A 158 16.22 0.42 6.76
C SER A 158 15.88 1.29 5.53
N HIS A 159 14.85 2.12 5.60
CA HIS A 159 14.53 3.12 4.58
C HIS A 159 15.65 4.16 4.38
N LYS A 160 16.54 4.32 5.35
CA LYS A 160 17.71 5.22 5.29
C LYS A 160 18.94 4.56 4.67
N VAL A 161 18.91 3.24 4.45
CA VAL A 161 20.04 2.53 3.84
C VAL A 161 20.08 2.88 2.35
N ASN A 162 21.20 3.46 1.94
CA ASN A 162 21.49 3.75 0.54
C ASN A 162 22.33 2.63 -0.04
N GLU A 163 21.84 1.98 -1.08
CA GLU A 163 22.56 0.95 -1.80
C GLU A 163 23.05 1.55 -3.12
N SER A 164 24.36 1.37 -3.38
CA SER A 164 25.03 1.96 -4.53
C SER A 164 24.77 1.19 -5.84
N SER A 165 24.25 -0.02 -5.73
CA SER A 165 23.97 -0.88 -6.89
C SER A 165 22.84 -1.87 -6.62
N LEU A 166 22.25 -2.39 -7.70
CA LEU A 166 21.27 -3.48 -7.62
C LEU A 166 21.87 -4.74 -6.96
N GLU A 167 23.15 -5.05 -7.24
CA GLU A 167 23.82 -6.21 -6.64
C GLU A 167 23.88 -6.10 -5.12
N GLU A 168 24.21 -4.92 -4.59
CA GLU A 168 24.22 -4.64 -3.17
C GLU A 168 22.80 -4.79 -2.57
N ALA A 169 21.78 -4.20 -3.21
CA ALA A 169 20.39 -4.31 -2.78
C ALA A 169 19.89 -5.76 -2.71
N LEU A 170 20.18 -6.56 -3.73
CA LEU A 170 19.82 -7.98 -3.77
C LEU A 170 20.60 -8.81 -2.72
N SER A 171 21.87 -8.47 -2.49
CA SER A 171 22.69 -9.10 -1.43
C SER A 171 22.12 -8.81 -0.04
N THR A 172 21.77 -7.57 0.23
CA THR A 172 21.11 -7.14 1.48
C THR A 172 19.80 -7.90 1.68
N SER A 173 18.93 -7.91 0.67
CA SER A 173 17.66 -8.65 0.68
C SER A 173 17.85 -10.13 0.99
N LYS A 174 18.80 -10.79 0.33
CA LYS A 174 19.11 -12.20 0.56
C LYS A 174 19.56 -12.45 1.99
N ASN A 175 20.44 -11.62 2.54
CA ASN A 175 20.92 -11.73 3.91
C ASN A 175 19.79 -11.56 4.92
N LEU A 176 18.95 -10.54 4.76
CA LEU A 176 17.77 -10.29 5.59
C LEU A 176 16.77 -11.45 5.53
N THR A 177 16.60 -12.05 4.34
CA THR A 177 15.72 -13.21 4.16
C THR A 177 16.26 -14.45 4.86
N ILE A 178 17.58 -14.70 4.80
CA ILE A 178 18.22 -15.84 5.47
C ILE A 178 18.16 -15.69 6.98
N ASN A 179 18.40 -14.49 7.50
CA ASN A 179 18.41 -14.18 8.93
C ASN A 179 17.08 -13.63 9.44
N PHE A 180 16.00 -13.92 8.75
CA PHE A 180 14.67 -13.36 8.89
C PHE A 180 14.20 -13.19 10.36
N GLU A 181 14.34 -14.21 11.21
CA GLU A 181 13.86 -14.13 12.58
C GLU A 181 14.67 -13.17 13.46
N LYS A 182 15.94 -12.96 13.13
CA LYS A 182 16.86 -12.09 13.89
C LYS A 182 16.84 -10.64 13.41
N GLU A 183 16.75 -10.45 12.09
CA GLU A 183 16.94 -9.14 11.45
C GLU A 183 15.63 -8.39 11.22
N THR A 184 14.48 -9.06 11.38
CA THR A 184 13.18 -8.44 11.12
C THR A 184 12.27 -8.49 12.34
N GLU A 185 11.38 -7.50 12.47
CA GLU A 185 10.39 -7.39 13.54
C GLU A 185 8.97 -7.58 12.98
N PRO A 186 8.13 -8.47 13.58
CA PRO A 186 6.75 -8.64 13.12
C PRO A 186 5.86 -7.49 13.60
N ALA A 187 5.07 -6.92 12.70
CA ALA A 187 4.01 -5.98 13.04
C ALA A 187 2.79 -6.74 13.58
N GLU A 188 2.84 -7.10 14.87
CA GLU A 188 1.71 -7.75 15.53
C GLU A 188 0.63 -6.74 15.87
N MET A 189 -0.59 -6.90 15.35
CA MET A 189 -1.66 -5.95 15.55
C MET A 189 -3.04 -6.60 15.51
N LYS A 190 -3.99 -6.01 16.19
CA LYS A 190 -5.39 -6.45 16.21
C LYS A 190 -6.10 -6.07 14.92
N ALA A 191 -7.14 -6.83 14.58
CA ALA A 191 -8.05 -6.46 13.49
C ALA A 191 -8.63 -5.05 13.72
N GLY A 192 -8.62 -4.22 12.67
CA GLY A 192 -8.97 -2.80 12.73
C GLY A 192 -7.78 -1.86 12.86
N SER A 193 -6.58 -2.36 13.15
CA SER A 193 -5.35 -1.58 13.16
C SER A 193 -4.74 -1.46 11.76
N VAL A 194 -3.87 -0.47 11.57
CA VAL A 194 -3.16 -0.22 10.31
C VAL A 194 -1.67 0.00 10.56
N LEU A 195 -0.85 -0.66 9.75
CA LEU A 195 0.59 -0.43 9.66
C LEU A 195 0.84 0.53 8.50
N PHE A 196 1.55 1.65 8.74
CA PHE A 196 2.12 2.52 7.73
C PHE A 196 3.60 2.16 7.53
N TYR A 197 4.06 2.16 6.28
CA TYR A 197 5.49 2.00 5.98
C TYR A 197 5.85 2.62 4.62
N THR A 198 7.09 3.08 4.48
CA THR A 198 7.59 3.66 3.23
C THR A 198 7.98 2.56 2.24
N GLY A 199 7.91 2.86 0.94
CA GLY A 199 8.31 1.92 -0.11
C GLY A 199 9.80 1.58 -0.11
N SER A 200 10.61 2.40 0.54
CA SER A 200 12.05 2.19 0.74
C SER A 200 12.39 1.29 1.92
N LEU A 201 11.43 0.96 2.79
CA LEU A 201 11.64 0.09 3.95
C LEU A 201 11.73 -1.38 3.54
N TYR A 202 12.74 -2.10 4.02
CA TYR A 202 12.83 -3.55 3.86
C TYR A 202 11.75 -4.25 4.67
N HIS A 203 10.96 -5.10 3.99
CA HIS A 203 9.87 -5.83 4.60
C HIS A 203 9.51 -7.11 3.83
N GLY A 204 8.62 -7.92 4.40
CA GLY A 204 8.07 -9.11 3.77
C GLY A 204 7.05 -9.81 4.66
N ALA A 205 6.18 -10.65 4.10
CA ALA A 205 5.26 -11.45 4.88
C ALA A 205 5.99 -12.54 5.66
N GLY A 206 5.62 -12.73 6.92
CA GLY A 206 6.07 -13.85 7.73
C GLY A 206 5.46 -15.18 7.30
N PRO A 207 6.02 -16.32 7.71
CA PRO A 207 5.43 -17.63 7.47
C PRO A 207 4.15 -17.79 8.32
N ASN A 208 3.19 -18.58 7.83
CA ASN A 208 2.01 -18.94 8.61
C ASN A 208 2.10 -20.41 9.06
N SER A 209 2.47 -20.61 10.30
CA SER A 209 2.56 -21.93 10.97
C SER A 209 1.27 -22.33 11.72
N THR A 210 0.20 -21.54 11.57
CA THR A 210 -1.10 -21.80 12.21
C THR A 210 -2.09 -22.44 11.24
N GLU A 211 -3.21 -22.94 11.78
CA GLU A 211 -4.32 -23.46 10.98
C GLU A 211 -5.30 -22.37 10.49
N SER A 212 -5.08 -21.11 10.88
CA SER A 212 -5.97 -20.00 10.53
C SER A 212 -5.40 -19.15 9.38
N VAL A 213 -6.30 -18.55 8.60
CA VAL A 213 -5.92 -17.64 7.52
C VAL A 213 -5.74 -16.22 8.08
N ARG A 214 -4.61 -15.58 7.77
CA ARG A 214 -4.40 -14.16 8.06
C ARG A 214 -4.85 -13.33 6.86
N ILE A 215 -5.77 -12.40 7.06
CA ILE A 215 -6.30 -11.52 6.01
C ILE A 215 -5.90 -10.09 6.29
N GLY A 216 -5.30 -9.43 5.31
CA GLY A 216 -4.99 -8.00 5.34
C GLY A 216 -5.39 -7.33 4.04
N LEU A 217 -5.63 -6.02 4.10
CA LEU A 217 -5.82 -5.17 2.93
C LEU A 217 -4.63 -4.22 2.83
N THR A 218 -3.84 -4.34 1.76
CA THR A 218 -2.83 -3.34 1.43
C THR A 218 -3.45 -2.24 0.58
N ILE A 219 -3.12 -0.99 0.92
CA ILE A 219 -3.44 0.19 0.11
C ILE A 219 -2.14 0.98 0.01
N GLN A 220 -1.70 1.23 -1.21
CA GLN A 220 -0.44 1.90 -1.50
C GLN A 220 -0.70 3.17 -2.30
N TYR A 221 0.02 4.22 -1.97
CA TYR A 221 0.02 5.50 -2.69
C TYR A 221 1.40 5.73 -3.30
N THR A 222 1.43 6.33 -4.49
CA THR A 222 2.68 6.65 -5.19
C THR A 222 2.65 8.06 -5.74
N LEU A 223 3.82 8.58 -6.13
CA LEU A 223 3.95 9.88 -6.78
C LEU A 223 3.09 9.93 -8.04
N GLY A 224 2.39 11.02 -8.28
CA GLY A 224 1.42 11.16 -9.37
C GLY A 224 1.99 10.95 -10.77
N TRP A 225 3.30 11.08 -10.93
CA TRP A 225 4.00 10.89 -12.21
C TRP A 225 4.58 9.48 -12.42
N LEU A 226 4.45 8.58 -11.43
CA LEU A 226 4.84 7.17 -11.57
C LEU A 226 3.65 6.33 -12.03
N ARG A 227 3.94 5.26 -12.77
CA ARG A 227 2.90 4.32 -13.19
C ARG A 227 2.37 3.53 -12.01
N GLN A 228 1.05 3.37 -11.92
CA GLN A 228 0.40 2.54 -10.92
C GLN A 228 0.71 1.05 -11.14
N GLU A 229 0.87 0.29 -10.04
CA GLU A 229 1.00 -1.17 -10.09
C GLU A 229 -0.32 -1.83 -10.50
N GLU A 230 -1.44 -1.44 -9.88
CA GLU A 230 -2.77 -1.83 -10.33
C GLU A 230 -3.34 -0.76 -11.27
N ASN A 231 -3.65 -1.15 -12.51
CA ASN A 231 -4.19 -0.21 -13.50
C ASN A 231 -5.65 0.15 -13.17
N GLN A 232 -5.85 1.30 -12.52
CA GLN A 232 -7.16 1.77 -12.08
C GLN A 232 -8.10 2.13 -13.24
N TYR A 233 -7.56 2.52 -14.39
CA TYR A 233 -8.36 2.89 -15.56
C TYR A 233 -9.03 1.67 -16.22
N VAL A 234 -8.32 0.54 -16.27
CA VAL A 234 -8.82 -0.70 -16.86
C VAL A 234 -9.61 -1.52 -15.84
N GLY A 235 -9.24 -1.44 -14.57
CA GLY A 235 -9.80 -2.25 -13.50
C GLY A 235 -11.21 -1.84 -13.06
N ASN A 236 -11.63 -0.61 -13.34
CA ASN A 236 -12.92 -0.07 -12.89
C ASN A 236 -13.82 0.20 -14.10
N PRO A 237 -14.95 -0.51 -14.26
CA PRO A 237 -15.86 -0.30 -15.38
C PRO A 237 -16.63 1.02 -15.26
N PRO A 238 -17.13 1.58 -16.38
CA PRO A 238 -17.81 2.87 -16.39
C PRO A 238 -18.91 3.04 -15.35
N GLU A 239 -19.71 2.00 -15.15
CA GLU A 239 -20.83 1.99 -14.19
C GLU A 239 -20.36 2.25 -12.74
N VAL A 240 -19.16 1.79 -12.40
CA VAL A 240 -18.54 2.08 -11.11
C VAL A 240 -18.03 3.51 -11.07
N LEU A 241 -17.39 3.99 -12.15
CA LEU A 241 -16.81 5.33 -12.18
C LEU A 241 -17.88 6.44 -12.07
N ASP A 242 -19.07 6.20 -12.63
CA ASP A 242 -20.20 7.14 -12.57
C ASP A 242 -20.67 7.40 -11.12
N GLU A 243 -20.52 6.43 -10.24
CA GLU A 243 -20.93 6.51 -8.83
C GLU A 243 -19.84 7.08 -7.90
N LEU A 244 -18.59 7.19 -8.38
CA LEU A 244 -17.49 7.60 -7.52
C LEU A 244 -17.44 9.12 -7.31
N PRO A 245 -17.09 9.57 -6.10
CA PRO A 245 -16.87 10.99 -5.86
C PRO A 245 -15.61 11.50 -6.58
N GLU A 246 -15.61 12.78 -6.97
CA GLU A 246 -14.52 13.43 -7.70
C GLU A 246 -13.15 13.19 -7.06
N ASN A 247 -13.03 13.34 -5.75
CA ASN A 247 -11.76 13.18 -5.04
C ASN A 247 -11.19 11.75 -5.12
N LEU A 248 -12.05 10.72 -5.17
CA LEU A 248 -11.58 9.34 -5.37
C LEU A 248 -11.15 9.13 -6.83
N LEU A 249 -11.92 9.63 -7.81
CA LEU A 249 -11.51 9.56 -9.21
C LEU A 249 -10.15 10.24 -9.42
N ARG A 250 -9.93 11.42 -8.83
CA ARG A 250 -8.63 12.10 -8.90
C ARG A 250 -7.53 11.29 -8.24
N LEU A 251 -7.79 10.67 -7.09
CA LEU A 251 -6.83 9.79 -6.42
C LEU A 251 -6.51 8.53 -7.25
N MET A 252 -7.46 8.02 -8.03
CA MET A 252 -7.26 6.91 -8.96
C MET A 252 -6.39 7.27 -10.17
N GLY A 253 -6.02 8.54 -10.33
CA GLY A 253 -5.17 9.03 -11.40
C GLY A 253 -5.91 9.77 -12.51
N TYR A 254 -7.23 9.98 -12.41
CA TYR A 254 -7.97 10.88 -13.31
C TYR A 254 -7.66 12.34 -12.94
N LYS A 255 -6.38 12.69 -13.02
CA LYS A 255 -5.83 13.98 -12.62
C LYS A 255 -4.49 14.20 -13.31
N GLY A 256 -4.19 15.44 -13.64
CA GLY A 256 -2.87 15.84 -14.09
C GLY A 256 -1.80 15.65 -13.01
N ALA A 257 -0.56 15.43 -13.42
CA ALA A 257 0.60 15.28 -12.54
C ALA A 257 1.83 16.01 -13.10
N ALA A 258 2.74 16.39 -12.20
CA ALA A 258 3.92 17.20 -12.54
C ALA A 258 3.49 18.46 -13.34
N SER A 259 4.23 18.85 -14.36
CA SER A 259 3.90 20.04 -15.16
C SER A 259 2.99 19.76 -16.37
N SER A 260 2.88 18.49 -16.80
CA SER A 260 2.20 18.17 -18.06
C SER A 260 1.86 16.70 -18.26
N LEU A 261 1.89 15.87 -17.20
CA LEU A 261 1.63 14.44 -17.35
C LEU A 261 0.15 14.12 -17.11
N GLY A 262 -0.40 13.18 -17.91
CA GLY A 262 -1.73 12.63 -17.68
C GLY A 262 -2.87 13.45 -18.30
N PHE A 263 -2.59 14.41 -19.22
CA PHE A 263 -3.66 15.08 -19.96
C PHE A 263 -4.33 14.11 -20.95
N TYR A 264 -5.55 14.42 -21.28
CA TYR A 264 -6.38 13.72 -22.25
C TYR A 264 -6.71 14.65 -23.43
N ASP A 265 -6.69 14.11 -24.66
CA ASP A 265 -6.97 14.86 -25.90
C ASP A 265 -6.09 16.14 -25.98
N ASN A 266 -6.66 17.29 -26.21
CA ASN A 266 -5.98 18.57 -26.32
C ASN A 266 -5.88 19.27 -24.97
N LEU A 267 -4.95 18.82 -24.10
CA LEU A 267 -4.70 19.36 -22.75
C LEU A 267 -5.93 19.40 -21.82
N LYS A 268 -6.89 18.50 -22.04
CA LYS A 268 -8.03 18.35 -21.13
C LYS A 268 -7.66 17.57 -19.88
N ASP A 269 -8.29 17.89 -18.78
CA ASP A 269 -8.21 17.12 -17.55
C ASP A 269 -8.75 15.70 -17.79
N THR A 270 -7.99 14.69 -17.38
CA THR A 270 -8.30 13.28 -17.66
C THR A 270 -9.67 12.84 -17.10
N ILE A 271 -10.16 13.48 -16.05
CA ILE A 271 -11.49 13.20 -15.49
C ILE A 271 -12.61 13.46 -16.50
N ALA A 272 -12.43 14.38 -17.43
CA ALA A 272 -13.40 14.69 -18.46
C ALA A 272 -13.70 13.53 -19.42
N ALA A 273 -12.77 12.55 -19.51
CA ALA A 273 -12.99 11.35 -20.31
C ALA A 273 -14.05 10.40 -19.72
N VAL A 274 -14.27 10.45 -18.42
CA VAL A 274 -15.21 9.57 -17.69
C VAL A 274 -16.35 10.34 -17.03
N ARG A 275 -16.11 11.58 -16.64
CA ARG A 275 -17.07 12.47 -15.98
C ARG A 275 -16.98 13.89 -16.57
N PRO A 276 -17.57 14.11 -17.76
CA PRO A 276 -17.52 15.44 -18.43
C PRO A 276 -18.09 16.59 -17.59
N ASP A 277 -18.99 16.29 -16.66
CA ASP A 277 -19.57 17.25 -15.72
C ASP A 277 -18.54 17.79 -14.69
N LEU A 278 -17.39 17.12 -14.53
CA LEU A 278 -16.30 17.48 -13.62
C LEU A 278 -15.10 18.10 -14.36
N GLU A 279 -15.23 18.42 -15.65
CA GLU A 279 -14.14 19.00 -16.45
C GLU A 279 -13.65 20.31 -15.82
N LYS A 280 -12.33 20.43 -15.68
CA LYS A 280 -11.62 21.65 -15.27
C LYS A 280 -10.46 21.91 -16.21
N ASP A 281 -9.90 23.11 -16.18
CA ASP A 281 -8.64 23.37 -16.85
C ASP A 281 -7.56 22.45 -16.27
N PHE A 282 -6.80 21.79 -17.14
CA PHE A 282 -5.74 20.86 -16.71
C PHE A 282 -4.75 21.51 -15.72
N ASN A 283 -4.39 22.78 -15.96
CA ASN A 283 -3.48 23.51 -15.08
C ASN A 283 -4.08 23.84 -13.70
N GLU A 284 -5.41 23.86 -13.57
CA GLU A 284 -6.08 24.07 -12.28
C GLU A 284 -6.11 22.80 -11.40
N THR A 285 -5.75 21.65 -11.98
CA THR A 285 -5.81 20.34 -11.30
C THR A 285 -4.46 19.81 -10.83
N LEU A 286 -3.37 20.49 -11.19
CA LEU A 286 -2.00 20.13 -10.79
C LEU A 286 -1.67 20.39 -9.30
#